data_07226a93787932c9461b401e49560b92
#
_entry.id   07226a93787932c9461b401e49560b92
#
_cell.length_a   1.000
_cell.length_b   1.000
_cell.length_c   1.000
_cell.angle_alpha   90.00
_cell.angle_beta   90.00
_cell.angle_gamma   90.00
#
_symmetry.space_group_name_H-M   'P 1'
#
loop_
_entity.id
_entity.type
_entity.pdbx_description
1 polymer ?
#
loop_
_entity_poly.entity_id
_entity_poly.type
_entity_poly.pdbx_seq_one_letter_code
_entity_poly.pdbx_strand_id
1 'polypeptide(L)'
;MDSQIIRGLMVGRFQPFHNGHLYLSNQILQECDELIIAIGSAQFNYIYKDPFTAGERVLMIHAALLESKIDLTRCYVIPIVNDENNARWLAHLRSMVPSFNILYSGNDFVTNLVSQEIKIKKPLFSKKNVYNGTNIRKQMARMQNWKNLVPNAVFRVIEEIGGVKRIEILAGSDSYPQQW
;
A
#
# COMPACT_ATOMS: atom_id res chain seq x y z
N MET A 1 -28.07 -12.04 -18.09
CA MET A 1 -27.90 -11.63 -16.68
C MET A 1 -26.52 -11.02 -16.61
N ASP A 2 -26.44 -9.70 -16.46
CA ASP A 2 -25.13 -9.07 -16.26
C ASP A 2 -24.55 -9.56 -14.94
N SER A 3 -23.47 -10.31 -14.99
CA SER A 3 -22.77 -10.75 -13.80
C SER A 3 -22.24 -9.49 -13.07
N GLN A 4 -22.67 -9.29 -11.84
CA GLN A 4 -22.19 -8.17 -11.03
C GLN A 4 -20.68 -8.29 -10.85
N ILE A 5 -19.93 -7.26 -11.26
CA ILE A 5 -18.47 -7.19 -11.09
C ILE A 5 -18.13 -7.20 -9.60
N ILE A 6 -17.30 -8.15 -9.18
CA ILE A 6 -16.83 -8.28 -7.80
C ILE A 6 -15.49 -7.56 -7.66
N ARG A 7 -15.45 -6.54 -6.79
CA ARG A 7 -14.23 -5.76 -6.50
C ARG A 7 -13.68 -6.08 -5.12
N GLY A 8 -12.39 -6.41 -5.09
CA GLY A 8 -11.63 -6.55 -3.86
C GLY A 8 -10.80 -5.29 -3.60
N LEU A 9 -10.84 -4.81 -2.36
CA LEU A 9 -10.08 -3.63 -1.93
C LEU A 9 -8.99 -4.02 -0.95
N MET A 10 -7.79 -3.49 -1.14
CA MET A 10 -6.76 -3.45 -0.11
C MET A 10 -6.34 -2.01 0.20
N VAL A 11 -6.09 -1.72 1.48
CA VAL A 11 -5.66 -0.40 1.94
C VAL A 11 -4.30 -0.52 2.62
N GLY A 12 -3.38 0.36 2.27
CA GLY A 12 -2.05 0.40 2.88
C GLY A 12 -1.34 1.72 2.61
N ARG A 13 -0.26 1.97 3.36
CA ARG A 13 0.61 3.14 3.08
C ARG A 13 1.59 2.88 1.94
N PHE A 14 1.96 1.61 1.73
CA PHE A 14 2.91 1.19 0.68
C PHE A 14 4.23 1.98 0.71
N GLN A 15 4.88 1.99 1.86
CA GLN A 15 6.10 2.73 2.15
C GLN A 15 7.32 1.81 2.43
N PRO A 16 7.84 1.08 1.41
CA PRO A 16 7.38 0.97 0.03
C PRO A 16 6.35 -0.16 -0.20
N PHE A 17 5.88 -0.30 -1.45
CA PHE A 17 5.20 -1.51 -1.91
C PHE A 17 6.19 -2.69 -1.87
N HIS A 18 5.78 -3.84 -1.34
CA HIS A 18 6.67 -4.98 -1.10
C HIS A 18 6.04 -6.31 -1.54
N ASN A 19 6.82 -7.40 -1.52
CA ASN A 19 6.37 -8.72 -2.00
C ASN A 19 5.11 -9.24 -1.29
N GLY A 20 4.91 -8.89 -0.02
CA GLY A 20 3.66 -9.23 0.68
C GLY A 20 2.43 -8.54 0.10
N HIS A 21 2.57 -7.29 -0.37
CA HIS A 21 1.48 -6.57 -1.05
C HIS A 21 1.21 -7.18 -2.43
N LEU A 22 2.26 -7.51 -3.18
CA LEU A 22 2.12 -8.15 -4.49
C LEU A 22 1.44 -9.53 -4.36
N TYR A 23 1.79 -10.31 -3.35
CA TYR A 23 1.11 -11.57 -3.08
C TYR A 23 -0.40 -11.37 -2.82
N LEU A 24 -0.74 -10.37 -1.99
CA LEU A 24 -2.14 -10.03 -1.71
C LEU A 24 -2.87 -9.54 -2.96
N SER A 25 -2.22 -8.78 -3.84
CA SER A 25 -2.80 -8.35 -5.12
C SER A 25 -3.19 -9.55 -5.99
N ASN A 26 -2.30 -10.55 -6.09
CA ASN A 26 -2.59 -11.80 -6.81
C ASN A 26 -3.73 -12.58 -6.18
N GLN A 27 -3.76 -12.70 -4.84
CA GLN A 27 -4.85 -13.38 -4.13
C GLN A 27 -6.20 -12.71 -4.43
N ILE A 28 -6.28 -11.39 -4.38
CA ILE A 28 -7.51 -10.65 -4.66
C ILE A 28 -7.99 -10.91 -6.09
N LEU A 29 -7.09 -10.85 -7.07
CA LEU A 29 -7.43 -11.04 -8.49
C LEU A 29 -7.78 -12.49 -8.86
N GLN A 30 -7.45 -13.47 -8.01
CA GLN A 30 -7.95 -14.84 -8.12
C GLN A 30 -9.38 -15.01 -7.60
N GLU A 31 -9.81 -14.14 -6.71
CA GLU A 31 -11.10 -14.20 -6.02
C GLU A 31 -12.10 -13.13 -6.48
N CYS A 32 -11.62 -12.08 -7.15
CA CYS A 32 -12.38 -10.92 -7.59
C CYS A 32 -12.09 -10.58 -9.05
N ASP A 33 -13.04 -9.92 -9.71
CA ASP A 33 -12.87 -9.47 -11.10
C ASP A 33 -11.92 -8.29 -11.19
N GLU A 34 -11.95 -7.39 -10.19
CA GLU A 34 -11.14 -6.18 -10.15
C GLU A 34 -10.51 -5.94 -8.77
N LEU A 35 -9.34 -5.29 -8.78
CA LEU A 35 -8.54 -4.93 -7.61
C LEU A 35 -8.52 -3.42 -7.42
N ILE A 36 -8.85 -2.97 -6.21
CA ILE A 36 -8.64 -1.58 -5.79
C ILE A 36 -7.50 -1.55 -4.77
N ILE A 37 -6.47 -0.75 -5.04
CA ILE A 37 -5.35 -0.49 -4.15
C ILE A 37 -5.45 0.96 -3.68
N ALA A 38 -5.92 1.14 -2.46
CA ALA A 38 -6.07 2.45 -1.83
C ALA A 38 -4.80 2.82 -1.06
N ILE A 39 -4.09 3.85 -1.53
CA ILE A 39 -2.86 4.34 -0.91
C ILE A 39 -3.23 5.34 0.19
N GLY A 40 -3.32 4.87 1.42
CA GLY A 40 -3.59 5.71 2.59
C GLY A 40 -2.45 6.68 2.91
N SER A 41 -2.78 7.70 3.70
CA SER A 41 -1.82 8.74 4.11
C SER A 41 -1.15 9.41 2.90
N ALA A 42 -1.94 9.73 1.86
CA ALA A 42 -1.41 10.26 0.60
C ALA A 42 -0.77 11.65 0.77
N GLN A 43 -1.21 12.42 1.76
CA GLN A 43 -0.68 13.75 2.08
C GLN A 43 0.71 13.72 2.73
N PHE A 44 1.11 12.60 3.33
CA PHE A 44 2.40 12.50 4.02
C PHE A 44 3.51 12.01 3.09
N ASN A 45 4.65 12.72 3.16
CA ASN A 45 5.87 12.42 2.41
C ASN A 45 7.09 13.07 3.11
N TYR A 46 8.29 12.68 2.70
CA TYR A 46 9.57 13.22 3.20
C TYR A 46 9.74 13.19 4.72
N ILE A 47 9.09 12.22 5.38
CA ILE A 47 9.34 11.88 6.78
C ILE A 47 9.73 10.41 6.88
N TYR A 48 10.49 10.01 7.89
CA TYR A 48 11.01 8.64 8.01
C TYR A 48 9.93 7.56 7.96
N LYS A 49 8.76 7.85 8.56
CA LYS A 49 7.60 6.95 8.55
C LYS A 49 6.95 6.84 7.17
N ASP A 50 6.96 7.94 6.40
CA ASP A 50 6.34 8.06 5.08
C ASP A 50 7.30 8.79 4.11
N PRO A 51 8.43 8.14 3.69
CA PRO A 51 9.49 8.79 2.90
C PRO A 51 9.09 9.06 1.45
N PHE A 52 8.13 8.29 0.91
CA PHE A 52 7.75 8.35 -0.49
C PHE A 52 6.45 9.12 -0.68
N THR A 53 6.41 9.98 -1.71
CA THR A 53 5.20 10.71 -2.11
C THR A 53 4.10 9.78 -2.61
N ALA A 54 2.86 10.26 -2.69
CA ALA A 54 1.76 9.49 -3.27
C ALA A 54 2.06 9.07 -4.72
N GLY A 55 2.59 9.97 -5.54
CA GLY A 55 2.97 9.69 -6.93
C GLY A 55 4.04 8.61 -7.05
N GLU A 56 5.10 8.67 -6.23
CA GLU A 56 6.15 7.65 -6.22
C GLU A 56 5.59 6.27 -5.82
N ARG A 57 4.66 6.23 -4.86
CA ARG A 57 3.99 4.98 -4.47
C ARG A 57 3.09 4.43 -5.58
N VAL A 58 2.40 5.29 -6.32
CA VAL A 58 1.64 4.89 -7.54
C VAL A 58 2.59 4.26 -8.56
N LEU A 59 3.74 4.89 -8.85
CA LEU A 59 4.74 4.34 -9.77
C LEU A 59 5.25 2.97 -9.33
N MET A 60 5.60 2.82 -8.03
CA MET A 60 6.06 1.54 -7.47
C MET A 60 5.01 0.43 -7.65
N ILE A 61 3.76 0.72 -7.33
CA ILE A 61 2.66 -0.24 -7.44
C ILE A 61 2.45 -0.61 -8.91
N HIS A 62 2.32 0.38 -9.79
CA HIS A 62 2.10 0.17 -11.21
C HIS A 62 3.22 -0.68 -11.84
N ALA A 63 4.49 -0.34 -11.55
CA ALA A 63 5.65 -1.07 -12.03
C ALA A 63 5.68 -2.53 -11.53
N ALA A 64 5.32 -2.77 -10.26
CA ALA A 64 5.26 -4.11 -9.68
C ALA A 64 4.16 -4.97 -10.32
N LEU A 65 2.97 -4.41 -10.52
CA LEU A 65 1.84 -5.10 -11.15
C LEU A 65 2.19 -5.47 -12.62
N LEU A 66 2.77 -4.53 -13.35
CA LEU A 66 3.19 -4.73 -14.74
C LEU A 66 4.27 -5.81 -14.88
N GLU A 67 5.32 -5.77 -14.04
CA GLU A 67 6.39 -6.78 -14.01
C GLU A 67 5.83 -8.18 -13.73
N SER A 68 4.79 -8.26 -12.89
CA SER A 68 4.11 -9.51 -12.55
C SER A 68 3.07 -9.95 -13.57
N LYS A 69 2.96 -9.26 -14.72
CA LYS A 69 2.00 -9.54 -15.79
C LYS A 69 0.54 -9.50 -15.34
N ILE A 70 0.25 -8.70 -14.33
CA ILE A 70 -1.12 -8.43 -13.91
C ILE A 70 -1.76 -7.48 -14.91
N ASP A 71 -2.98 -7.80 -15.34
CA ASP A 71 -3.76 -6.94 -16.23
C ASP A 71 -4.16 -5.64 -15.51
N LEU A 72 -3.53 -4.54 -15.89
CA LEU A 72 -3.73 -3.24 -15.27
C LEU A 72 -5.13 -2.67 -15.53
N THR A 73 -5.85 -3.14 -16.54
CA THR A 73 -7.23 -2.71 -16.81
C THR A 73 -8.19 -3.18 -15.72
N ARG A 74 -7.79 -4.18 -14.93
CA ARG A 74 -8.50 -4.69 -13.75
C ARG A 74 -8.07 -4.04 -12.43
N CYS A 75 -7.19 -3.02 -12.46
CA CYS A 75 -6.56 -2.47 -11.27
C CYS A 75 -6.80 -0.96 -11.15
N TYR A 76 -7.28 -0.53 -9.98
CA TYR A 76 -7.40 0.87 -9.61
C TYR A 76 -6.40 1.20 -8.52
N VAL A 77 -5.50 2.14 -8.75
CA VAL A 77 -4.51 2.60 -7.77
C VAL A 77 -4.84 4.04 -7.39
N ILE A 78 -5.36 4.24 -6.18
CA ILE A 78 -5.99 5.49 -5.78
C ILE A 78 -5.35 6.01 -4.50
N PRO A 79 -4.65 7.18 -4.55
CA PRO A 79 -4.17 7.86 -3.37
C PRO A 79 -5.33 8.46 -2.56
N ILE A 80 -5.30 8.25 -1.22
CA ILE A 80 -6.34 8.70 -0.29
C ILE A 80 -5.70 9.49 0.83
N VAL A 81 -6.18 10.72 1.05
CA VAL A 81 -5.84 11.50 2.24
C VAL A 81 -6.54 10.93 3.47
N ASN A 82 -5.92 11.03 4.63
CA ASN A 82 -6.56 10.59 5.87
C ASN A 82 -7.69 11.57 6.28
N ASP A 83 -8.78 11.00 6.80
CA ASP A 83 -9.73 11.75 7.62
C ASP A 83 -9.19 11.79 9.06
N GLU A 84 -9.34 12.93 9.74
CA GLU A 84 -8.94 13.08 11.14
C GLU A 84 -9.83 12.28 12.09
N ASN A 85 -11.06 11.98 11.68
CA ASN A 85 -12.02 11.22 12.47
C ASN A 85 -12.13 9.77 11.99
N ASN A 86 -11.52 8.86 12.74
CA ASN A 86 -11.55 7.43 12.43
C ASN A 86 -12.96 6.82 12.38
N ALA A 87 -13.94 7.39 13.08
CA ALA A 87 -15.33 6.91 13.01
C ALA A 87 -15.95 7.11 11.61
N ARG A 88 -15.43 8.05 10.82
CA ARG A 88 -15.86 8.30 9.43
C ARG A 88 -15.03 7.56 8.40
N TRP A 89 -14.06 6.75 8.83
CA TRP A 89 -13.08 6.13 7.94
C TRP A 89 -13.71 5.38 6.76
N LEU A 90 -14.74 4.56 7.01
CA LEU A 90 -15.38 3.78 5.96
C LEU A 90 -16.16 4.65 4.98
N ALA A 91 -16.91 5.64 5.48
CA ALA A 91 -17.64 6.58 4.64
C ALA A 91 -16.68 7.40 3.76
N HIS A 92 -15.59 7.88 4.35
CA HIS A 92 -14.53 8.57 3.63
C HIS A 92 -13.90 7.68 2.55
N LEU A 93 -13.54 6.44 2.89
CA LEU A 93 -12.99 5.49 1.93
C LEU A 93 -13.96 5.25 0.76
N ARG A 94 -15.25 5.01 1.05
CA ARG A 94 -16.29 4.81 0.03
C ARG A 94 -16.49 6.00 -0.90
N SER A 95 -16.24 7.21 -0.41
CA SER A 95 -16.34 8.42 -1.25
C SER A 95 -15.16 8.60 -2.21
N MET A 96 -14.04 7.92 -1.96
CA MET A 96 -12.78 8.12 -2.70
C MET A 96 -12.48 6.99 -3.68
N VAL A 97 -13.12 5.83 -3.56
CA VAL A 97 -12.83 4.66 -4.40
C VAL A 97 -14.09 4.14 -5.09
N PRO A 98 -13.98 3.39 -6.21
CA PRO A 98 -15.09 2.66 -6.78
C PRO A 98 -15.78 1.75 -5.75
N SER A 99 -17.07 1.47 -5.95
CA SER A 99 -17.80 0.52 -5.10
C SER A 99 -17.09 -0.83 -5.05
N PHE A 100 -16.98 -1.43 -3.87
CA PHE A 100 -16.28 -2.69 -3.64
C PHE A 100 -17.10 -3.65 -2.77
N ASN A 101 -16.81 -4.94 -2.90
CA ASN A 101 -17.58 -6.01 -2.26
C ASN A 101 -16.83 -6.61 -1.07
N ILE A 102 -15.48 -6.64 -1.12
CA ILE A 102 -14.65 -7.31 -0.13
C ILE A 102 -13.48 -6.41 0.24
N LEU A 103 -13.26 -6.21 1.55
CA LEU A 103 -12.06 -5.57 2.08
C LEU A 103 -11.05 -6.64 2.54
N TYR A 104 -9.85 -6.62 1.98
CA TYR A 104 -8.76 -7.48 2.42
C TYR A 104 -7.87 -6.74 3.41
N SER A 105 -7.95 -7.11 4.67
CA SER A 105 -7.20 -6.48 5.76
C SER A 105 -6.69 -7.48 6.77
N GLY A 106 -5.43 -7.30 7.14
CA GLY A 106 -4.82 -7.98 8.27
C GLY A 106 -4.60 -7.03 9.47
N ASN A 107 -5.20 -5.86 9.46
CA ASN A 107 -5.17 -4.90 10.56
C ASN A 107 -6.43 -5.05 11.40
N ASP A 108 -6.28 -5.52 12.65
CA ASP A 108 -7.41 -5.77 13.54
C ASP A 108 -8.19 -4.49 13.88
N PHE A 109 -7.52 -3.33 13.93
CA PHE A 109 -8.20 -2.04 14.12
C PHE A 109 -9.17 -1.76 12.96
N VAL A 110 -8.71 -1.89 11.72
CA VAL A 110 -9.57 -1.71 10.53
C VAL A 110 -10.70 -2.74 10.53
N THR A 111 -10.39 -3.99 10.86
CA THR A 111 -11.38 -5.07 10.91
C THR A 111 -12.49 -4.76 11.91
N ASN A 112 -12.14 -4.34 13.13
CA ASN A 112 -13.12 -3.99 14.17
C ASN A 112 -13.98 -2.78 13.79
N LEU A 113 -13.39 -1.80 13.10
CA LEU A 113 -14.08 -0.57 12.71
C LEU A 113 -15.21 -0.80 11.70
N VAL A 114 -15.09 -1.81 10.82
CA VAL A 114 -15.99 -1.97 9.67
C VAL A 114 -16.65 -3.35 9.54
N SER A 115 -16.41 -4.27 10.46
CA SER A 115 -16.84 -5.67 10.37
C SER A 115 -18.35 -5.88 10.23
N GLN A 116 -19.16 -4.95 10.71
CA GLN A 116 -20.63 -5.03 10.63
C GLN A 116 -21.18 -4.55 9.27
N GLU A 117 -20.38 -3.80 8.50
CA GLU A 117 -20.85 -3.14 7.29
C GLU A 117 -20.30 -3.72 6.00
N ILE A 118 -19.22 -4.49 6.07
CA ILE A 118 -18.47 -4.96 4.91
C ILE A 118 -17.94 -6.37 5.14
N LYS A 119 -17.94 -7.19 4.07
CA LYS A 119 -17.26 -8.48 4.05
C LYS A 119 -15.75 -8.28 4.13
N ILE A 120 -15.12 -8.83 5.18
CA ILE A 120 -13.68 -8.77 5.37
C ILE A 120 -13.07 -10.13 5.12
N LYS A 121 -11.95 -10.16 4.38
CA LYS A 121 -11.09 -11.33 4.24
C LYS A 121 -9.69 -11.02 4.76
N LYS A 122 -9.10 -11.94 5.52
CA LYS A 122 -7.70 -11.85 5.95
C LYS A 122 -6.78 -12.29 4.81
N PRO A 123 -5.63 -11.62 4.61
CA PRO A 123 -4.59 -12.10 3.71
C PRO A 123 -4.14 -13.50 4.08
N LEU A 124 -4.04 -14.41 3.11
CA LEU A 124 -3.55 -15.78 3.34
C LEU A 124 -2.06 -15.80 3.69
N PHE A 125 -1.32 -14.79 3.24
CA PHE A 125 0.11 -14.69 3.44
C PHE A 125 0.46 -14.13 4.81
N SER A 126 1.15 -14.94 5.63
CA SER A 126 1.37 -14.64 7.05
C SER A 126 2.75 -14.11 7.43
N LYS A 127 3.70 -13.94 6.47
CA LYS A 127 5.08 -13.48 6.78
C LYS A 127 5.15 -11.96 7.08
N LYS A 128 4.25 -11.43 7.91
CA LYS A 128 4.22 -10.00 8.31
C LYS A 128 5.53 -9.54 8.96
N ASN A 129 6.23 -10.42 9.68
CA ASN A 129 7.50 -10.09 10.33
C ASN A 129 8.62 -9.82 9.32
N VAL A 130 8.53 -10.39 8.12
CA VAL A 130 9.52 -10.22 7.04
C VAL A 130 9.08 -9.06 6.13
N TYR A 131 7.87 -9.14 5.61
CA TYR A 131 7.33 -8.18 4.65
C TYR A 131 6.53 -7.10 5.36
N ASN A 132 7.21 -6.10 5.90
CA ASN A 132 6.58 -4.88 6.41
C ASN A 132 7.45 -3.65 6.12
N GLY A 133 6.79 -2.55 5.79
CA GLY A 133 7.46 -1.33 5.36
C GLY A 133 8.43 -0.76 6.40
N THR A 134 8.14 -0.91 7.69
CA THR A 134 9.04 -0.43 8.76
C THR A 134 10.36 -1.20 8.79
N ASN A 135 10.31 -2.54 8.68
CA ASN A 135 11.51 -3.36 8.59
C ASN A 135 12.32 -3.03 7.33
N ILE A 136 11.65 -2.90 6.19
CA ILE A 136 12.31 -2.57 4.91
C ILE A 136 13.02 -1.21 5.01
N ARG A 137 12.36 -0.17 5.53
CA ARG A 137 12.99 1.14 5.71
C ARG A 137 14.17 1.12 6.69
N LYS A 138 14.07 0.33 7.77
CA LYS A 138 15.21 0.13 8.69
C LYS A 138 16.41 -0.51 7.98
N GLN A 139 16.18 -1.51 7.14
CA GLN A 139 17.25 -2.15 6.36
C GLN A 139 17.85 -1.19 5.33
N MET A 140 17.02 -0.37 4.64
CA MET A 140 17.49 0.68 3.72
C MET A 140 18.40 1.66 4.46
N ALA A 141 17.95 2.23 5.59
CA ALA A 141 18.73 3.19 6.39
C ALA A 141 20.06 2.62 6.90
N ARG A 142 20.18 1.31 7.04
CA ARG A 142 21.38 0.61 7.49
C ARG A 142 22.21 0.01 6.36
N MET A 143 21.87 0.29 5.09
CA MET A 143 22.48 -0.32 3.90
C MET A 143 22.49 -1.86 3.93
N GLN A 144 21.50 -2.46 4.55
CA GLN A 144 21.33 -3.90 4.64
C GLN A 144 20.58 -4.47 3.42
N ASN A 145 20.44 -5.79 3.34
CA ASN A 145 19.83 -6.46 2.20
C ASN A 145 18.30 -6.40 2.22
N TRP A 146 17.73 -5.29 1.75
CA TRP A 146 16.28 -5.08 1.61
C TRP A 146 15.74 -5.43 0.21
N LYS A 147 16.63 -5.55 -0.79
CA LYS A 147 16.25 -5.72 -2.22
C LYS A 147 15.34 -6.91 -2.44
N ASN A 148 15.58 -8.01 -1.76
CA ASN A 148 14.78 -9.25 -1.87
C ASN A 148 13.39 -9.14 -1.20
N LEU A 149 13.10 -8.06 -0.49
CA LEU A 149 11.83 -7.84 0.20
C LEU A 149 10.79 -7.10 -0.68
N VAL A 150 11.24 -6.53 -1.79
CA VAL A 150 10.40 -5.80 -2.73
C VAL A 150 10.48 -6.43 -4.13
N PRO A 151 9.48 -6.23 -5.01
CA PRO A 151 9.60 -6.58 -6.43
C PRO A 151 10.79 -5.85 -7.09
N ASN A 152 11.42 -6.46 -8.10
CA ASN A 152 12.55 -5.84 -8.78
C ASN A 152 12.17 -4.49 -9.44
N ALA A 153 10.96 -4.38 -9.97
CA ALA A 153 10.47 -3.11 -10.51
C ALA A 153 10.39 -2.01 -9.44
N VAL A 154 9.96 -2.35 -8.23
CA VAL A 154 9.93 -1.40 -7.09
C VAL A 154 11.34 -0.99 -6.69
N PHE A 155 12.27 -1.95 -6.65
CA PHE A 155 13.68 -1.66 -6.39
C PHE A 155 14.22 -0.63 -7.41
N ARG A 156 13.98 -0.83 -8.71
CA ARG A 156 14.41 0.11 -9.76
C ARG A 156 13.83 1.52 -9.57
N VAL A 157 12.54 1.62 -9.28
CA VAL A 157 11.89 2.92 -8.99
C VAL A 157 12.54 3.60 -7.78
N ILE A 158 12.81 2.86 -6.70
CA ILE A 158 13.46 3.43 -5.50
C ILE A 158 14.88 3.93 -5.80
N GLU A 159 15.65 3.22 -6.61
CA GLU A 159 16.98 3.67 -7.03
C GLU A 159 16.89 4.94 -7.91
N GLU A 160 16.00 4.95 -8.89
CA GLU A 160 15.78 6.08 -9.80
C GLU A 160 15.44 7.39 -9.07
N ILE A 161 14.60 7.33 -8.05
CA ILE A 161 14.18 8.50 -7.27
C ILE A 161 15.14 8.85 -6.13
N GLY A 162 16.26 8.14 -5.98
CA GLY A 162 17.22 8.34 -4.87
C GLY A 162 16.61 7.99 -3.50
N GLY A 163 15.68 7.05 -3.46
CA GLY A 163 14.87 6.73 -2.29
C GLY A 163 15.67 6.21 -1.10
N VAL A 164 16.74 5.44 -1.32
CA VAL A 164 17.63 4.95 -0.25
C VAL A 164 18.32 6.12 0.43
N LYS A 165 18.93 7.02 -0.35
CA LYS A 165 19.61 8.20 0.18
C LYS A 165 18.67 9.12 0.97
N ARG A 166 17.44 9.28 0.48
CA ARG A 166 16.38 10.01 1.20
C ARG A 166 16.09 9.38 2.56
N ILE A 167 15.94 8.06 2.63
CA ILE A 167 15.67 7.35 3.89
C ILE A 167 16.85 7.47 4.86
N GLU A 168 18.10 7.40 4.39
CA GLU A 168 19.29 7.61 5.23
C GLU A 168 19.28 9.01 5.87
N ILE A 169 19.01 10.06 5.08
CA ILE A 169 18.91 11.43 5.57
C ILE A 169 17.80 11.56 6.61
N LEU A 170 16.61 11.04 6.30
CA LEU A 170 15.46 11.12 7.20
C LEU A 170 15.66 10.33 8.49
N ALA A 171 16.41 9.22 8.46
CA ALA A 171 16.72 8.42 9.64
C ALA A 171 17.68 9.13 10.61
N GLY A 172 18.51 10.05 10.10
CA GLY A 172 19.44 10.88 10.89
C GLY A 172 18.88 12.26 11.26
N SER A 173 17.66 12.58 10.86
CA SER A 173 17.07 13.91 11.07
C SER A 173 16.04 13.86 12.20
N ASP A 174 16.21 14.72 13.20
CA ASP A 174 15.22 14.93 14.28
C ASP A 174 14.08 15.88 13.88
N SER A 175 14.14 16.49 12.68
CA SER A 175 13.18 17.48 12.22
C SER A 175 12.11 16.88 11.32
N TYR A 176 10.86 17.29 11.57
CA TYR A 176 9.73 17.08 10.68
C TYR A 176 9.53 18.33 9.81
N PRO A 177 9.88 18.31 8.51
CA PRO A 177 9.79 19.50 7.64
C PRO A 177 8.38 20.11 7.56
N GLN A 178 7.37 19.36 7.95
CA GLN A 178 5.95 19.79 7.94
C GLN A 178 5.58 20.64 9.18
N GLN A 179 6.51 20.86 10.10
CA GLN A 179 6.30 21.68 11.30
C GLN A 179 6.89 23.11 11.16
N TRP A 180 7.29 23.50 9.97
CA TRP A 180 7.89 24.81 9.68
C TRP A 180 6.85 25.73 9.05
#